data_321a7232f767edbb05b1a8b7b16e6b44
#
_entry.id   321a7232f767edbb05b1a8b7b16e6b44
#
_cell.length_a   1.000
_cell.length_b   1.000
_cell.length_c   1.000
_cell.angle_alpha   90.00
_cell.angle_beta   90.00
_cell.angle_gamma   90.00
#
_symmetry.space_group_name_H-M   'P 1'
#
loop_
_entity.id
_entity.type
_entity.pdbx_description
1 polymer ?
#
loop_
_entity_poly.entity_id
_entity_poly.type
_entity_poly.pdbx_seq_one_letter_code
_entity_poly.pdbx_strand_id
1 'polypeptide(L)'
;MTVKAILSRKGSTVVTLDRSGMLSDAVKILDEHQIGAVVITGAEQQLVGILSERDIVHTIAQNARVFASACRLCDEPVEQFMTRKVETCTESSTVYEIMERMTVGKFRHLPVVERGRLVGIISVGDVVKHRLGEMESESNALREYILTA
;
A
#
# COMPACT_ATOMS: atom_id res chain seq x y z
N MET A 1 12.76 13.95 -5.57
CA MET A 1 11.85 13.96 -4.42
C MET A 1 11.75 12.55 -3.84
N THR A 2 11.63 12.41 -2.54
CA THR A 2 11.74 11.15 -1.82
C THR A 2 10.43 10.69 -1.18
N VAL A 3 10.36 9.41 -0.84
CA VAL A 3 9.26 8.81 -0.06
C VAL A 3 9.03 9.57 1.25
N LYS A 4 10.10 10.02 1.92
CA LYS A 4 10.00 10.85 3.12
C LYS A 4 9.16 12.10 2.92
N ALA A 5 9.27 12.77 1.79
CA ALA A 5 8.47 13.95 1.47
C ALA A 5 6.97 13.62 1.34
N ILE A 6 6.64 12.48 0.75
CA ILE A 6 5.26 12.00 0.67
C ILE A 6 4.72 11.70 2.07
N LEU A 7 5.45 10.98 2.90
CA LEU A 7 5.04 10.63 4.27
C LEU A 7 4.87 11.87 5.15
N SER A 8 5.67 12.91 4.94
CA SER A 8 5.55 14.18 5.67
C SER A 8 4.22 14.88 5.40
N ARG A 9 3.65 14.71 4.21
CA ARG A 9 2.35 15.30 3.84
C ARG A 9 1.17 14.40 4.17
N LYS A 10 1.30 13.13 3.87
CA LYS A 10 0.27 12.10 4.06
C LYS A 10 0.13 11.64 5.51
N GLY A 11 1.24 11.63 6.24
CA GLY A 11 1.35 10.97 7.53
C GLY A 11 1.98 9.60 7.43
N SER A 12 2.45 9.10 8.57
CA SER A 12 3.16 7.82 8.70
C SER A 12 2.33 6.72 9.35
N THR A 13 1.07 6.97 9.63
CA THR A 13 0.17 5.97 10.20
C THR A 13 -0.09 4.85 9.22
N VAL A 14 0.16 3.62 9.63
CA VAL A 14 -0.10 2.41 8.85
C VAL A 14 -1.16 1.59 9.54
N VAL A 15 -2.20 1.24 8.79
CA VAL A 15 -3.22 0.30 9.28
C VAL A 15 -2.67 -1.11 9.15
N THR A 16 -2.62 -1.82 10.27
CA THR A 16 -2.07 -3.17 10.36
C THR A 16 -3.08 -4.15 10.93
N LEU A 17 -2.87 -5.42 10.63
CA LEU A 17 -3.62 -6.53 11.21
C LEU A 17 -2.63 -7.61 11.64
N ASP A 18 -2.82 -8.20 12.82
CA ASP A 18 -2.00 -9.30 13.29
C ASP A 18 -2.21 -10.54 12.40
N ARG A 19 -1.16 -11.32 12.21
CA ARG A 19 -1.17 -12.54 11.39
C ARG A 19 -2.21 -13.58 11.83
N SER A 20 -2.61 -13.55 13.10
CA SER A 20 -3.68 -14.41 13.64
C SER A 20 -5.09 -13.89 13.34
N GLY A 21 -5.21 -12.69 12.82
CA GLY A 21 -6.50 -12.12 12.40
C GLY A 21 -7.14 -12.91 11.28
N MET A 22 -8.45 -12.80 11.17
CA MET A 22 -9.22 -13.50 10.15
C MET A 22 -9.35 -12.69 8.86
N LEU A 23 -9.64 -13.37 7.75
CA LEU A 23 -9.89 -12.69 6.49
C LEU A 23 -11.05 -11.69 6.60
N SER A 24 -12.08 -12.00 7.37
CA SER A 24 -13.19 -11.08 7.64
C SER A 24 -12.75 -9.78 8.32
N ASP A 25 -11.77 -9.86 9.22
CA ASP A 25 -11.21 -8.67 9.86
C ASP A 25 -10.49 -7.78 8.85
N ALA A 26 -9.72 -8.37 7.95
CA ALA A 26 -9.05 -7.65 6.88
C ALA A 26 -10.04 -6.95 5.95
N VAL A 27 -11.10 -7.65 5.54
CA VAL A 27 -12.14 -7.07 4.68
C VAL A 27 -12.80 -5.86 5.33
N LYS A 28 -13.14 -5.96 6.62
CA LYS A 28 -13.70 -4.82 7.38
C LYS A 28 -12.74 -3.64 7.45
N ILE A 29 -11.48 -3.89 7.74
CA ILE A 29 -10.45 -2.85 7.81
C ILE A 29 -10.31 -2.12 6.48
N LEU A 30 -10.24 -2.84 5.37
CA LEU A 30 -10.13 -2.26 4.04
C LEU A 30 -11.34 -1.36 3.71
N ASP A 31 -12.54 -1.82 4.07
CA ASP A 31 -13.77 -1.06 3.83
C ASP A 31 -13.89 0.15 4.77
N GLU A 32 -13.71 -0.02 6.06
CA GLU A 32 -13.83 1.06 7.05
C GLU A 32 -12.82 2.18 6.83
N HIS A 33 -11.58 1.84 6.48
CA HIS A 33 -10.52 2.81 6.22
C HIS A 33 -10.45 3.27 4.76
N GLN A 34 -11.25 2.71 3.87
CA GLN A 34 -11.25 3.02 2.43
C GLN A 34 -9.84 2.90 1.82
N ILE A 35 -9.14 1.83 2.16
CA ILE A 35 -7.77 1.53 1.71
C ILE A 35 -7.74 0.25 0.87
N GLY A 36 -6.74 0.15 -0.01
CA GLY A 36 -6.59 -0.98 -0.93
C GLY A 36 -5.68 -2.10 -0.44
N ALA A 37 -5.00 -1.92 0.68
CA ALA A 37 -4.14 -2.94 1.27
C ALA A 37 -3.97 -2.73 2.76
N VAL A 38 -3.80 -3.83 3.49
CA VAL A 38 -3.49 -3.85 4.91
C VAL A 38 -2.18 -4.61 5.14
N VAL A 39 -1.31 -4.04 5.96
CA VAL A 39 -0.05 -4.68 6.35
C VAL A 39 -0.32 -5.71 7.44
N ILE A 40 0.22 -6.90 7.26
CA ILE A 40 0.11 -7.98 8.24
C ILE A 40 1.38 -8.03 9.08
N THR A 41 1.19 -8.01 10.38
CA THR A 41 2.29 -7.99 11.34
C THR A 41 2.33 -9.26 12.19
N GLY A 42 3.52 -9.63 12.60
CA GLY A 42 3.77 -10.70 13.55
C GLY A 42 4.18 -10.15 14.91
N ALA A 43 4.99 -10.92 15.63
CA ALA A 43 5.54 -10.52 16.92
C ALA A 43 6.28 -9.17 16.83
N GLU A 44 6.13 -8.33 17.86
CA GLU A 44 6.80 -7.02 17.96
C GLU A 44 6.53 -6.09 16.77
N GLN A 45 5.34 -6.16 16.17
CA GLN A 45 4.96 -5.36 14.99
C GLN A 45 5.86 -5.59 13.77
N GLN A 46 6.48 -6.74 13.67
CA GLN A 46 7.29 -7.09 12.53
C GLN A 46 6.43 -7.30 11.28
N LEU A 47 6.85 -6.74 10.15
CA LEU A 47 6.21 -6.95 8.86
C LEU A 47 6.36 -8.42 8.43
N VAL A 48 5.25 -9.13 8.28
CA VAL A 48 5.24 -10.54 7.83
C VAL A 48 4.51 -10.76 6.51
N GLY A 49 3.68 -9.82 6.11
CA GLY A 49 2.94 -9.92 4.86
C GLY A 49 2.16 -8.66 4.53
N ILE A 50 1.52 -8.67 3.38
CA ILE A 50 0.58 -7.65 2.94
C ILE A 50 -0.62 -8.34 2.28
N LEU A 51 -1.81 -7.84 2.54
CA LEU A 51 -3.04 -8.30 1.91
C LEU A 51 -3.71 -7.14 1.20
N SER A 52 -3.86 -7.28 -0.12
CA SER A 52 -4.52 -6.27 -0.96
C SER A 52 -5.92 -6.71 -1.37
N GLU A 53 -6.73 -5.76 -1.84
CA GLU A 53 -8.03 -6.05 -2.47
C GLU A 53 -7.87 -7.08 -3.59
N ARG A 54 -6.79 -6.99 -4.36
CA ARG A 54 -6.49 -7.91 -5.46
C ARG A 54 -6.23 -9.33 -4.96
N ASP A 55 -5.55 -9.50 -3.85
CA ASP A 55 -5.33 -10.81 -3.22
C ASP A 55 -6.66 -11.43 -2.79
N ILE A 56 -7.58 -10.63 -2.26
CA ILE A 56 -8.91 -11.07 -1.87
C ILE A 56 -9.71 -11.51 -3.09
N VAL A 57 -9.74 -10.72 -4.15
CA VAL A 57 -10.43 -11.07 -5.40
C VAL A 57 -9.86 -12.35 -6.00
N HIS A 58 -8.53 -12.50 -5.99
CA HIS A 58 -7.87 -13.71 -6.48
C HIS A 58 -8.25 -14.94 -5.66
N THR A 59 -8.25 -14.81 -4.34
CA THR A 59 -8.65 -15.88 -3.41
C THR A 59 -10.10 -16.30 -3.67
N ILE A 60 -10.99 -15.36 -3.85
CA ILE A 60 -12.39 -15.58 -4.19
C ILE A 60 -12.52 -16.35 -5.51
N ALA A 61 -11.83 -15.90 -6.54
CA ALA A 61 -11.87 -16.52 -7.86
C ALA A 61 -11.38 -17.97 -7.85
N GLN A 62 -10.33 -18.24 -7.09
CA GLN A 62 -9.78 -19.59 -6.92
C GLN A 62 -10.70 -20.55 -6.15
N ASN A 63 -11.54 -20.01 -5.28
CA ASN A 63 -12.43 -20.76 -4.41
C ASN A 63 -13.91 -20.59 -4.75
N ALA A 64 -14.23 -20.26 -6.00
CA ALA A 64 -15.58 -19.93 -6.45
C ALA A 64 -16.64 -21.00 -6.13
N ARG A 65 -16.26 -22.28 -6.07
CA ARG A 65 -17.15 -23.37 -5.69
C ARG A 65 -17.50 -23.36 -4.20
N VAL A 66 -16.60 -22.84 -3.37
CA VAL A 66 -16.79 -22.71 -1.91
C VAL A 66 -17.64 -21.49 -1.59
N PHE A 67 -17.69 -20.52 -2.51
CA PHE A 67 -18.42 -19.27 -2.38
C PHE A 67 -19.95 -19.46 -2.32
N ALA A 68 -20.47 -20.51 -2.95
CA ALA A 68 -21.90 -20.82 -2.94
C ALA A 68 -22.41 -21.28 -1.56
N SER A 69 -21.53 -21.57 -0.62
CA SER A 69 -21.87 -22.06 0.72
C SER A 69 -21.27 -21.18 1.82
N ALA A 70 -21.72 -19.90 1.86
CA ALA A 70 -21.45 -18.93 2.94
C ALA A 70 -20.00 -18.92 3.47
N CYS A 71 -19.25 -18.01 2.98
CA CYS A 71 -18.03 -17.40 3.52
C CYS A 71 -17.20 -18.21 4.53
N ARG A 72 -16.91 -19.48 4.25
CA ARG A 72 -15.97 -20.24 5.08
C ARG A 72 -14.57 -19.62 5.08
N LEU A 73 -14.20 -18.92 4.01
CA LEU A 73 -12.93 -18.21 3.91
C LEU A 73 -12.82 -17.03 4.89
N CYS A 74 -13.94 -16.44 5.29
CA CYS A 74 -13.94 -15.32 6.22
C CYS A 74 -13.41 -15.69 7.61
N ASP A 75 -13.58 -16.95 8.00
CA ASP A 75 -13.12 -17.49 9.29
C ASP A 75 -11.71 -18.08 9.24
N GLU A 76 -11.06 -17.99 8.09
CA GLU A 76 -9.68 -18.46 7.92
C GLU A 76 -8.68 -17.34 8.26
N PRO A 77 -7.51 -17.68 8.81
CA PRO A 77 -6.47 -16.70 9.12
C PRO A 77 -5.96 -15.98 7.86
N VAL A 78 -5.75 -14.68 7.96
CA VAL A 78 -5.19 -13.85 6.85
C VAL A 78 -3.84 -14.37 6.37
N GLU A 79 -3.08 -14.99 7.23
CA GLU A 79 -1.79 -15.59 6.93
C GLU A 79 -1.82 -16.54 5.74
N GLN A 80 -2.94 -17.21 5.51
CA GLN A 80 -3.11 -18.14 4.38
C GLN A 80 -3.24 -17.43 3.03
N PHE A 81 -3.65 -16.16 3.02
CA PHE A 81 -4.00 -15.43 1.80
C PHE A 81 -3.06 -14.25 1.50
N MET A 82 -2.29 -13.82 2.49
CA MET A 82 -1.38 -12.69 2.34
C MET A 82 -0.21 -13.00 1.40
N THR A 83 0.31 -11.96 0.78
CA THR A 83 1.60 -12.01 0.09
C THR A 83 2.71 -11.96 1.15
N ARG A 84 3.55 -13.01 1.21
CA ARG A 84 4.63 -13.14 2.20
C ARG A 84 5.91 -12.44 1.77
N LYS A 85 6.24 -12.51 0.49
CA LYS A 85 7.41 -11.83 -0.08
C LYS A 85 7.03 -10.40 -0.41
N VAL A 86 7.05 -9.55 0.62
CA VAL A 86 6.65 -8.15 0.52
C VAL A 86 7.77 -7.31 -0.07
N GLU A 87 7.47 -6.60 -1.16
CA GLU A 87 8.34 -5.54 -1.65
C GLU A 87 8.24 -4.34 -0.70
N THR A 88 9.38 -3.79 -0.29
CA THR A 88 9.47 -2.64 0.60
C THR A 88 10.35 -1.55 0.00
N CYS A 89 10.24 -0.35 0.53
CA CYS A 89 11.13 0.75 0.22
C CYS A 89 11.60 1.44 1.50
N THR A 90 12.44 2.44 1.35
CA THR A 90 12.93 3.26 2.45
C THR A 90 12.47 4.71 2.29
N GLU A 91 12.60 5.52 3.33
CA GLU A 91 12.29 6.96 3.26
C GLU A 91 13.16 7.70 2.23
N SER A 92 14.36 7.20 1.99
CA SER A 92 15.30 7.78 1.02
C SER A 92 15.05 7.37 -0.43
N SER A 93 14.20 6.38 -0.68
CA SER A 93 13.82 5.97 -2.03
C SER A 93 13.18 7.13 -2.78
N THR A 94 13.53 7.28 -4.05
CA THR A 94 12.96 8.35 -4.88
C THR A 94 11.57 8.00 -5.39
N VAL A 95 10.76 8.99 -5.62
CA VAL A 95 9.42 8.81 -6.20
C VAL A 95 9.52 8.15 -7.58
N TYR A 96 10.52 8.51 -8.38
CA TYR A 96 10.76 7.90 -9.68
C TYR A 96 11.04 6.39 -9.57
N GLU A 97 11.94 6.00 -8.65
CA GLU A 97 12.24 4.60 -8.37
C GLU A 97 11.00 3.81 -7.96
N ILE A 98 10.16 4.40 -7.09
CA ILE A 98 8.90 3.77 -6.66
C ILE A 98 7.94 3.57 -7.84
N MET A 99 7.79 4.58 -8.71
CA MET A 99 6.96 4.48 -9.91
C MET A 99 7.43 3.35 -10.83
N GLU A 100 8.72 3.26 -11.06
CA GLU A 100 9.33 2.23 -11.89
C GLU A 100 9.08 0.83 -11.30
N ARG A 101 9.34 0.65 -10.01
CA ARG A 101 9.11 -0.61 -9.30
C ARG A 101 7.64 -1.03 -9.30
N MET A 102 6.70 -0.12 -9.09
CA MET A 102 5.27 -0.40 -9.15
C MET A 102 4.82 -0.80 -10.56
N THR A 103 5.36 -0.16 -11.58
CA THR A 103 5.04 -0.44 -12.98
C THR A 103 5.54 -1.84 -13.40
N VAL A 104 6.77 -2.16 -13.08
CA VAL A 104 7.39 -3.46 -13.42
C VAL A 104 6.81 -4.59 -12.58
N GLY A 105 6.68 -4.38 -11.28
CA GLY A 105 6.23 -5.39 -10.32
C GLY A 105 4.72 -5.59 -10.27
N LYS A 106 3.95 -4.71 -10.91
CA LYS A 106 2.47 -4.73 -10.90
C LYS A 106 1.84 -4.73 -9.51
N PHE A 107 2.48 -4.14 -8.53
CA PHE A 107 1.92 -3.91 -7.21
C PHE A 107 1.62 -2.42 -7.02
N ARG A 108 0.68 -2.11 -6.12
CA ARG A 108 0.18 -0.75 -5.90
C ARG A 108 0.51 -0.17 -4.54
N HIS A 109 1.10 -0.96 -3.68
CA HIS A 109 1.40 -0.58 -2.30
C HIS A 109 2.80 -1.05 -1.93
N LEU A 110 3.56 -0.16 -1.30
CA LEU A 110 4.90 -0.44 -0.79
C LEU A 110 4.99 -0.03 0.68
N PRO A 111 5.12 -0.96 1.61
CA PRO A 111 5.50 -0.62 2.97
C PRO A 111 6.87 0.06 3.00
N VAL A 112 6.98 1.09 3.82
CA VAL A 112 8.24 1.82 4.05
C VAL A 112 8.86 1.31 5.34
N VAL A 113 10.08 0.81 5.24
CA VAL A 113 10.79 0.19 6.36
C VAL A 113 12.11 0.91 6.57
N GLU A 114 12.36 1.32 7.81
CA GLU A 114 13.62 1.89 8.26
C GLU A 114 14.18 1.09 9.42
N ARG A 115 15.41 0.62 9.28
CA ARG A 115 16.10 -0.17 10.32
C ARG A 115 15.27 -1.35 10.83
N GLY A 116 14.60 -2.06 9.93
CA GLY A 116 13.75 -3.20 10.25
C GLY A 116 12.37 -2.85 10.82
N ARG A 117 12.01 -1.57 10.91
CA ARG A 117 10.72 -1.10 11.43
C ARG A 117 9.85 -0.52 10.35
N LEU A 118 8.57 -0.84 10.40
CA LEU A 118 7.56 -0.25 9.53
C LEU A 118 7.33 1.21 9.94
N VAL A 119 7.59 2.14 9.01
CA VAL A 119 7.46 3.59 9.26
C VAL A 119 6.40 4.26 8.40
N GLY A 120 5.84 3.57 7.44
CA GLY A 120 4.80 4.10 6.58
C GLY A 120 4.38 3.13 5.48
N ILE A 121 3.49 3.58 4.63
CA ILE A 121 3.07 2.87 3.41
C ILE A 121 2.85 3.88 2.29
N ILE A 122 3.28 3.53 1.09
CA ILE A 122 3.10 4.33 -0.12
C ILE A 122 2.21 3.57 -1.09
N SER A 123 1.15 4.21 -1.57
CA SER A 123 0.29 3.68 -2.62
C SER A 123 0.58 4.34 -3.98
N VAL A 124 0.12 3.71 -5.04
CA VAL A 124 0.19 4.30 -6.39
C VAL A 124 -0.56 5.65 -6.44
N GLY A 125 -1.65 5.79 -5.70
CA GLY A 125 -2.39 7.04 -5.59
C GLY A 125 -1.58 8.17 -4.94
N ASP A 126 -0.79 7.85 -3.92
CA ASP A 126 0.11 8.81 -3.27
C ASP A 126 1.16 9.33 -4.24
N VAL A 127 1.74 8.43 -5.03
CA VAL A 127 2.76 8.76 -6.03
C VAL A 127 2.18 9.63 -7.14
N VAL A 128 1.01 9.27 -7.66
CA VAL A 128 0.31 10.05 -8.70
C VAL A 128 -0.03 11.45 -8.20
N LYS A 129 -0.63 11.56 -7.02
CA LYS A 129 -0.98 12.85 -6.40
C LYS A 129 0.24 13.75 -6.24
N HIS A 130 1.33 13.18 -5.78
CA HIS A 130 2.58 13.90 -5.59
C HIS A 130 3.14 14.40 -6.94
N ARG A 131 3.18 13.54 -7.95
CA ARG A 131 3.69 13.90 -9.27
C ARG A 131 2.85 14.96 -9.97
N LEU A 132 1.53 14.90 -9.84
CA LEU A 132 0.64 15.94 -10.35
C LEU A 132 0.92 17.30 -9.69
N GLY A 133 1.12 17.33 -8.37
CA GLY A 133 1.46 18.56 -7.64
C GLY A 133 2.79 19.16 -8.11
N GLU A 134 3.81 18.35 -8.37
CA GLU A 134 5.08 18.83 -8.95
C GLU A 134 4.87 19.45 -10.33
N MET A 135 4.14 18.78 -11.21
CA MET A 135 3.87 19.26 -12.57
C MET A 135 3.10 20.59 -12.56
N GLU A 136 2.14 20.75 -11.67
CA GLU A 136 1.41 22.02 -11.48
C GLU A 136 2.35 23.15 -11.04
N SER A 137 3.23 22.87 -10.09
CA SER A 137 4.21 23.84 -9.60
C SER A 137 5.20 24.27 -10.69
N GLU A 138 5.71 23.31 -11.45
CA GLU A 138 6.59 23.57 -12.60
C GLU A 138 5.89 24.43 -13.67
N SER A 139 4.65 24.10 -13.99
CA SER A 139 3.84 24.83 -14.96
C SER A 139 3.58 26.27 -14.52
N ASN A 140 3.24 26.49 -13.24
CA ASN A 140 3.01 27.82 -12.70
C ASN A 140 4.28 28.65 -12.67
N ALA A 141 5.41 28.08 -12.26
CA ALA A 141 6.71 28.74 -12.28
C ALA A 141 7.10 29.19 -13.70
N LEU A 142 6.88 28.32 -14.68
CA LEU A 142 7.15 28.64 -16.08
C LEU A 142 6.25 29.78 -16.60
N ARG A 143 4.96 29.77 -16.26
CA ARG A 143 4.02 30.83 -16.60
C ARG A 143 4.45 32.19 -15.99
N GLU A 144 4.81 32.19 -14.71
CA GLU A 144 5.32 33.40 -14.05
C GLU A 144 6.56 33.95 -14.75
N TYR A 145 7.50 33.07 -15.07
CA TYR A 145 8.72 33.46 -15.80
C TYR A 145 8.40 34.11 -17.15
N ILE A 146 7.47 33.53 -17.91
CA ILE A 146 7.05 34.09 -19.21
C ILE A 146 6.36 35.45 -19.04
N LEU A 147 5.53 35.60 -17.99
CA LEU A 147 4.79 36.84 -17.74
C LEU A 147 5.68 37.96 -17.20
N THR A 148 6.79 37.65 -16.55
CA THR A 148 7.74 38.59 -15.96
C THR A 148 8.93 38.90 -16.86
N ALA A 149 9.12 38.14 -17.89
CA ALA A 149 10.14 38.39 -18.92
C ALA A 149 9.63 39.37 -19.98
#